data_2167e56659f46a03c5b023ac933baff3
#
_entry.id   2167e56659f46a03c5b023ac933baff3
#
_cell.length_a   1.000
_cell.length_b   1.000
_cell.length_c   1.000
_cell.angle_alpha   90.00
_cell.angle_beta   90.00
_cell.angle_gamma   90.00
#
_symmetry.space_group_name_H-M   'P 1'
#
loop_
_entity.id
_entity.type
_entity.pdbx_description
1 polymer ?
#
loop_
_entity_poly.entity_id
_entity_poly.type
_entity_poly.pdbx_seq_one_letter_code
_entity_poly.pdbx_strand_id
1 'polypeptide(L)'
;MHQVAPAGLLRHRFRQAIRREDYARGIRRLIQNQSDPDFCIQPRFIEGLKLLARHDLVFDICVFHHHLPNAIKMVRQCPEVRFVLDHIGKPAIKAGIADPWRRHMKELAALPNVVCKLSGVTTEADHARWTREQIRPYMEHAIDSFGFDRIMYGGDWHVMELAGTYPAILEDKVVGE
;
A
#
# COMPACT_ATOMS: atom_id res chain seq x y z
N MET A 1 29.97 -10.98 -7.45
CA MET A 1 29.58 -10.05 -8.52
C MET A 1 28.28 -10.50 -9.14
N HIS A 2 27.14 -9.87 -8.76
CA HIS A 2 25.86 -10.17 -9.39
C HIS A 2 25.77 -9.34 -10.68
N GLN A 3 25.85 -10.02 -11.82
CA GLN A 3 25.63 -9.39 -13.13
C GLN A 3 24.16 -8.88 -13.18
N VAL A 4 24.03 -7.57 -13.24
CA VAL A 4 22.74 -6.91 -13.46
C VAL A 4 22.35 -7.14 -14.92
N ALA A 5 21.25 -7.84 -15.16
CA ALA A 5 20.74 -8.09 -16.51
C ALA A 5 20.50 -6.75 -17.25
N PRO A 6 20.85 -6.68 -18.55
CA PRO A 6 20.65 -5.47 -19.35
C PRO A 6 19.17 -5.04 -19.37
N ALA A 7 18.92 -3.73 -19.32
CA ALA A 7 17.57 -3.14 -19.25
C ALA A 7 16.61 -3.66 -20.34
N GLY A 8 17.13 -3.97 -21.53
CA GLY A 8 16.35 -4.55 -22.63
C GLY A 8 15.82 -5.96 -22.34
N LEU A 9 16.61 -6.80 -21.64
CA LEU A 9 16.23 -8.16 -21.28
C LEU A 9 15.15 -8.19 -20.18
N LEU A 10 15.24 -7.26 -19.22
CA LEU A 10 14.21 -7.07 -18.20
C LEU A 10 12.89 -6.62 -18.80
N ARG A 11 12.92 -5.67 -19.75
CA ARG A 11 11.71 -5.22 -20.48
C ARG A 11 11.08 -6.36 -21.28
N HIS A 12 11.87 -7.21 -21.92
CA HIS A 12 11.37 -8.33 -22.71
C HIS A 12 10.72 -9.40 -21.82
N ARG A 13 11.37 -9.79 -20.73
CA ARG A 13 10.85 -10.76 -19.75
C ARG A 13 9.56 -10.25 -19.08
N PHE A 14 9.51 -8.98 -18.72
CA PHE A 14 8.32 -8.35 -18.16
C PHE A 14 7.14 -8.41 -19.15
N ARG A 15 7.37 -8.04 -20.43
CA ARG A 15 6.34 -8.15 -21.48
C ARG A 15 5.86 -9.59 -21.70
N GLN A 16 6.75 -10.56 -21.63
CA GLN A 16 6.37 -11.97 -21.76
C GLN A 16 5.57 -12.47 -20.57
N ALA A 17 5.93 -12.07 -19.35
CA ALA A 17 5.19 -12.44 -18.14
C ALA A 17 3.77 -11.88 -18.17
N ILE A 18 3.60 -10.59 -18.48
CA ILE A 18 2.27 -9.96 -18.56
C ILE A 18 1.40 -10.56 -19.68
N ARG A 19 1.98 -10.87 -20.85
CA ARG A 19 1.23 -11.47 -21.97
C ARG A 19 0.75 -12.89 -21.71
N ARG A 20 1.33 -13.59 -20.73
CA ARG A 20 0.93 -14.95 -20.34
C ARG A 20 -0.17 -14.98 -19.29
N GLU A 21 -0.44 -13.86 -18.65
CA GLU A 21 -1.36 -13.76 -17.52
C GLU A 21 -2.51 -12.80 -17.87
N ASP A 22 -3.56 -13.31 -18.51
CA ASP A 22 -4.75 -12.54 -18.89
C ASP A 22 -5.46 -11.86 -17.71
N TYR A 23 -5.13 -12.28 -16.47
CA TYR A 23 -5.70 -11.78 -15.23
C TYR A 23 -4.81 -10.81 -14.45
N ALA A 24 -3.58 -10.54 -14.90
CA ALA A 24 -2.69 -9.60 -14.22
C ALA A 24 -3.27 -8.17 -14.31
N ARG A 25 -3.55 -7.54 -13.18
CA ARG A 25 -4.10 -6.18 -13.08
C ARG A 25 -3.16 -5.19 -12.42
N GLY A 26 -2.14 -5.68 -11.72
CA GLY A 26 -1.20 -4.83 -11.00
C GLY A 26 0.03 -5.59 -10.54
N ILE A 27 0.97 -4.83 -10.01
CA ILE A 27 2.22 -5.33 -9.45
C ILE A 27 2.42 -4.75 -8.06
N ARG A 28 2.89 -5.59 -7.15
CA ARG A 28 3.37 -5.18 -5.83
C ARG A 28 4.87 -5.40 -5.71
N ARG A 29 5.55 -4.42 -5.18
CA ARG A 29 6.92 -4.57 -4.65
C ARG A 29 6.92 -4.15 -3.19
N LEU A 30 7.36 -5.03 -2.29
CA LEU A 30 7.46 -4.74 -0.86
C LEU A 30 8.57 -3.69 -0.62
N ILE A 31 8.18 -2.43 -0.54
CA ILE A 31 9.08 -1.32 -0.24
C ILE A 31 9.48 -1.39 1.24
N GLN A 32 8.57 -1.82 2.10
CA GLN A 32 8.77 -1.95 3.54
C GLN A 32 9.98 -2.81 3.94
N ASN A 33 10.43 -3.74 3.08
CA ASN A 33 11.51 -4.66 3.36
C ASN A 33 12.85 -4.21 2.74
N GLN A 34 12.90 -3.00 2.16
CA GLN A 34 14.13 -2.46 1.58
C GLN A 34 14.97 -1.77 2.65
N SER A 35 16.27 -2.05 2.67
CA SER A 35 17.22 -1.41 3.59
C SER A 35 17.53 0.04 3.22
N ASP A 36 17.38 0.39 1.94
CA ASP A 36 17.55 1.75 1.44
C ASP A 36 16.22 2.51 1.58
N PRO A 37 16.15 3.55 2.42
CA PRO A 37 14.93 4.35 2.59
C PRO A 37 14.50 5.06 1.30
N ASP A 38 15.44 5.35 0.40
CA ASP A 38 15.19 6.03 -0.87
C ASP A 38 14.92 5.06 -2.04
N PHE A 39 14.82 3.76 -1.76
CA PHE A 39 14.61 2.73 -2.77
C PHE A 39 13.50 3.07 -3.78
N CYS A 40 12.34 3.52 -3.32
CA CYS A 40 11.18 3.78 -4.18
C CYS A 40 11.27 5.08 -5.00
N ILE A 41 12.21 5.96 -4.70
CA ILE A 41 12.45 7.22 -5.45
C ILE A 41 13.70 7.13 -6.35
N GLN A 42 14.38 5.99 -6.39
CA GLN A 42 15.50 5.79 -7.30
C GLN A 42 15.05 5.90 -8.77
N PRO A 43 15.85 6.53 -9.65
CA PRO A 43 15.47 6.74 -11.05
C PRO A 43 15.03 5.45 -11.78
N ARG A 44 15.76 4.34 -11.55
CA ARG A 44 15.40 3.04 -12.15
C ARG A 44 14.06 2.50 -11.68
N PHE A 45 13.68 2.75 -10.41
CA PHE A 45 12.40 2.35 -9.88
C PHE A 45 11.28 3.18 -10.50
N ILE A 46 11.45 4.49 -10.57
CA ILE A 46 10.51 5.42 -11.22
C ILE A 46 10.31 5.08 -12.71
N GLU A 47 11.39 4.79 -13.45
CA GLU A 47 11.27 4.32 -14.83
C GLU A 47 10.47 3.02 -14.94
N GLY A 48 10.66 2.09 -14.00
CA GLY A 48 9.89 0.85 -13.93
C GLY A 48 8.40 1.11 -13.71
N LEU A 49 8.05 2.02 -12.80
CA LEU A 49 6.65 2.40 -12.56
C LEU A 49 6.00 3.00 -13.81
N LYS A 50 6.68 3.90 -14.51
CA LYS A 50 6.15 4.49 -15.75
C LYS A 50 5.88 3.46 -16.85
N LEU A 51 6.58 2.32 -16.83
CA LEU A 51 6.25 1.20 -17.72
C LEU A 51 4.91 0.55 -17.38
N LEU A 52 4.49 0.52 -16.10
CA LEU A 52 3.21 -0.06 -15.70
C LEU A 52 2.03 0.70 -16.35
N ALA A 53 2.09 2.02 -16.37
CA ALA A 53 1.07 2.85 -17.02
C ALA A 53 0.89 2.50 -18.50
N ARG A 54 2.00 2.21 -19.22
CA ARG A 54 1.96 1.80 -20.63
C ARG A 54 1.31 0.43 -20.85
N HIS A 55 1.13 -0.35 -19.81
CA HIS A 55 0.49 -1.68 -19.83
C HIS A 55 -0.83 -1.72 -19.07
N ASP A 56 -1.36 -0.55 -18.69
CA ASP A 56 -2.60 -0.41 -17.93
C ASP A 56 -2.59 -1.17 -16.58
N LEU A 57 -1.42 -1.29 -15.96
CA LEU A 57 -1.24 -1.95 -14.69
C LEU A 57 -1.21 -0.96 -13.53
N VAL A 58 -1.77 -1.35 -12.40
CA VAL A 58 -1.67 -0.60 -11.15
C VAL A 58 -0.42 -1.02 -10.35
N PHE A 59 0.03 -0.15 -9.45
CA PHE A 59 1.10 -0.47 -8.51
C PHE A 59 0.59 -0.41 -7.08
N ASP A 60 0.73 -1.54 -6.35
CA ASP A 60 0.41 -1.62 -4.92
C ASP A 60 1.59 -1.09 -4.09
N ILE A 61 1.35 -0.02 -3.33
CA ILE A 61 2.30 0.61 -2.40
C ILE A 61 2.22 -0.13 -1.06
N CYS A 62 3.14 -1.06 -0.82
CA CYS A 62 3.23 -1.78 0.44
C CYS A 62 4.40 -1.25 1.27
N VAL A 63 4.08 -0.41 2.26
CA VAL A 63 5.02 0.38 3.08
C VAL A 63 4.62 0.38 4.54
N PHE A 64 5.56 0.68 5.44
CA PHE A 64 5.26 1.16 6.79
C PHE A 64 5.11 2.68 6.80
N HIS A 65 4.44 3.23 7.80
CA HIS A 65 4.13 4.65 7.94
C HIS A 65 5.34 5.59 7.76
N HIS A 66 6.53 5.17 8.18
CA HIS A 66 7.75 5.98 8.06
C HIS A 66 8.29 6.09 6.62
N HIS A 67 7.83 5.22 5.69
CA HIS A 67 8.16 5.32 4.27
C HIS A 67 7.23 6.26 3.49
N LEU A 68 6.09 6.68 4.07
CA LEU A 68 5.10 7.51 3.38
C LEU A 68 5.67 8.78 2.75
N PRO A 69 6.62 9.52 3.37
CA PRO A 69 7.23 10.68 2.72
C PRO A 69 7.85 10.38 1.36
N ASN A 70 8.55 9.26 1.25
CA ASN A 70 9.16 8.85 -0.02
C ASN A 70 8.12 8.22 -0.98
N ALA A 71 7.10 7.54 -0.47
CA ALA A 71 5.98 7.08 -1.30
C ALA A 71 5.23 8.26 -1.94
N ILE A 72 5.01 9.36 -1.22
CA ILE A 72 4.41 10.60 -1.76
C ILE A 72 5.28 11.19 -2.87
N LYS A 73 6.61 11.26 -2.68
CA LYS A 73 7.54 11.72 -3.72
C LYS A 73 7.51 10.83 -4.96
N MET A 74 7.44 9.51 -4.76
CA MET A 74 7.32 8.51 -5.83
C MET A 74 6.06 8.73 -6.66
N VAL A 75 4.91 8.85 -6.00
CA VAL A 75 3.62 9.06 -6.67
C VAL A 75 3.61 10.36 -7.47
N ARG A 76 4.13 11.45 -6.90
CA ARG A 76 4.26 12.77 -7.59
C ARG A 76 5.12 12.70 -8.86
N GLN A 77 6.11 11.81 -8.91
CA GLN A 77 6.98 11.62 -10.09
C GLN A 77 6.33 10.75 -11.18
N CYS A 78 5.18 10.12 -10.87
CA CYS A 78 4.50 9.17 -11.75
C CYS A 78 3.00 9.47 -11.84
N PRO A 79 2.57 10.67 -12.28
CA PRO A 79 1.16 11.05 -12.31
C PRO A 79 0.32 10.17 -13.27
N GLU A 80 0.94 9.54 -14.24
CA GLU A 80 0.32 8.62 -15.20
C GLU A 80 0.07 7.20 -14.65
N VAL A 81 0.65 6.86 -13.49
CA VAL A 81 0.51 5.53 -12.87
C VAL A 81 -0.63 5.55 -11.87
N ARG A 82 -1.46 4.52 -11.87
CA ARG A 82 -2.48 4.29 -10.84
C ARG A 82 -1.87 3.53 -9.67
N PHE A 83 -2.07 4.04 -8.46
CA PHE A 83 -1.54 3.48 -7.24
C PHE A 83 -2.63 2.99 -6.31
N VAL A 84 -2.32 1.94 -5.56
CA VAL A 84 -3.14 1.44 -4.45
C VAL A 84 -2.27 1.44 -3.20
N LEU A 85 -2.63 2.24 -2.20
CA LEU A 85 -1.96 2.19 -0.90
C LEU A 85 -2.48 0.99 -0.12
N ASP A 86 -1.62 0.02 0.15
CA ASP A 86 -1.97 -1.14 0.98
C ASP A 86 -2.07 -0.77 2.46
N HIS A 87 -3.08 -1.35 3.14
CA HIS A 87 -3.19 -1.41 4.61
C HIS A 87 -3.09 -0.03 5.28
N ILE A 88 -3.75 0.99 4.70
CA ILE A 88 -3.70 2.39 5.17
C ILE A 88 -2.27 2.90 5.48
N GLY A 89 -1.26 2.35 4.80
CA GLY A 89 0.15 2.73 5.02
C GLY A 89 0.72 2.27 6.36
N LYS A 90 0.13 1.26 6.99
CA LYS A 90 0.61 0.58 8.23
C LYS A 90 1.02 1.56 9.33
N PRO A 91 0.06 2.27 9.96
CA PRO A 91 0.31 3.18 11.06
C PRO A 91 0.81 2.45 12.31
N ALA A 92 1.53 3.15 13.19
CA ALA A 92 2.05 2.58 14.44
C ALA A 92 0.95 2.45 15.52
N ILE A 93 -0.09 1.65 15.25
CA ILE A 93 -1.27 1.52 16.13
C ILE A 93 -0.91 0.95 17.48
N LYS A 94 -0.07 -0.09 17.52
CA LYS A 94 0.39 -0.70 18.79
C LYS A 94 1.06 0.30 19.70
N ALA A 95 1.79 1.26 19.14
CA ALA A 95 2.46 2.32 19.88
C ALA A 95 1.54 3.51 20.22
N GLY A 96 0.32 3.55 19.70
CA GLY A 96 -0.60 4.68 19.84
C GLY A 96 -0.15 5.96 19.15
N ILE A 97 0.76 5.85 18.16
CA ILE A 97 1.34 7.00 17.46
C ILE A 97 0.58 7.25 16.17
N ALA A 98 -0.13 8.38 16.11
CA ALA A 98 -0.92 8.77 14.94
C ALA A 98 -0.19 9.75 14.00
N ASP A 99 0.62 10.64 14.51
CA ASP A 99 1.43 11.56 13.71
C ASP A 99 2.88 11.08 13.61
N PRO A 100 3.58 11.32 12.48
CA PRO A 100 3.16 12.09 11.31
C PRO A 100 2.30 11.33 10.28
N TRP A 101 1.88 10.09 10.54
CA TRP A 101 1.09 9.27 9.61
C TRP A 101 -0.19 9.98 9.14
N ARG A 102 -0.97 10.61 10.05
CA ARG A 102 -2.20 11.34 9.70
C ARG A 102 -1.96 12.42 8.65
N ARG A 103 -0.90 13.20 8.82
CA ARG A 103 -0.53 14.25 7.87
C ARG A 103 -0.17 13.67 6.51
N HIS A 104 0.65 12.61 6.50
CA HIS A 104 1.08 11.97 5.25
C HIS A 104 -0.08 11.29 4.50
N MET A 105 -1.07 10.73 5.23
CA MET A 105 -2.29 10.19 4.62
C MET A 105 -3.08 11.26 3.87
N LYS A 106 -3.30 12.43 4.47
CA LYS A 106 -3.95 13.56 3.80
C LYS A 106 -3.15 14.02 2.57
N GLU A 107 -1.83 14.11 2.70
CA GLU A 107 -0.95 14.53 1.61
C GLU A 107 -0.98 13.53 0.43
N LEU A 108 -0.98 12.23 0.71
CA LEU A 108 -1.09 11.19 -0.30
C LEU A 108 -2.48 11.18 -0.93
N ALA A 109 -3.52 11.33 -0.13
CA ALA A 109 -4.91 11.38 -0.57
C ALA A 109 -5.23 12.60 -1.46
N ALA A 110 -4.46 13.69 -1.36
CA ALA A 110 -4.57 14.83 -2.26
C ALA A 110 -4.10 14.52 -3.70
N LEU A 111 -3.40 13.40 -3.91
CA LEU A 111 -2.97 12.96 -5.24
C LEU A 111 -4.09 12.13 -5.89
N PRO A 112 -4.57 12.52 -7.11
CA PRO A 112 -5.77 11.94 -7.71
C PRO A 112 -5.59 10.50 -8.20
N ASN A 113 -4.36 10.06 -8.39
CA ASN A 113 -4.01 8.75 -8.92
C ASN A 113 -3.74 7.69 -7.84
N VAL A 114 -4.19 7.92 -6.60
CA VAL A 114 -4.06 6.98 -5.49
C VAL A 114 -5.43 6.63 -4.90
N VAL A 115 -5.66 5.34 -4.71
CA VAL A 115 -6.75 4.79 -3.90
C VAL A 115 -6.15 4.05 -2.69
N CYS A 116 -6.94 3.77 -1.65
CA CYS A 116 -6.44 3.19 -0.42
C CYS A 116 -7.19 1.92 -0.03
N LYS A 117 -6.47 0.89 0.41
CA LYS A 117 -7.06 -0.31 1.01
C LYS A 117 -7.23 -0.13 2.51
N LEU A 118 -8.48 -0.20 2.96
CA LEU A 118 -8.85 -0.29 4.36
C LEU A 118 -8.70 -1.76 4.81
N SER A 119 -7.49 -2.13 5.18
CA SER A 119 -7.10 -3.50 5.53
C SER A 119 -5.90 -3.50 6.48
N GLY A 120 -5.51 -4.64 7.02
CA GLY A 120 -4.30 -4.80 7.84
C GLY A 120 -4.24 -3.96 9.11
N VAL A 121 -5.36 -3.47 9.63
CA VAL A 121 -5.38 -2.53 10.77
C VAL A 121 -5.07 -3.26 12.06
N THR A 122 -5.63 -4.44 12.26
CA THR A 122 -5.42 -5.28 13.45
C THR A 122 -4.00 -5.84 13.52
N THR A 123 -3.36 -6.06 12.36
CA THR A 123 -1.97 -6.56 12.30
C THR A 123 -0.92 -5.52 12.69
N GLU A 124 -1.28 -4.24 12.67
CA GLU A 124 -0.43 -3.15 13.16
C GLU A 124 -0.71 -2.76 14.62
N ALA A 125 -1.72 -3.39 15.24
CA ALA A 125 -2.07 -3.24 16.64
C ALA A 125 -1.40 -4.32 17.53
N ASP A 126 -1.78 -4.41 18.80
CA ASP A 126 -1.38 -5.54 19.65
C ASP A 126 -2.22 -6.76 19.28
N HIS A 127 -1.60 -7.79 18.73
CA HIS A 127 -2.29 -8.96 18.15
C HIS A 127 -3.21 -9.68 19.13
N ALA A 128 -2.90 -9.67 20.43
CA ALA A 128 -3.68 -10.37 21.44
C ALA A 128 -4.71 -9.47 22.15
N ARG A 129 -4.56 -8.16 22.10
CA ARG A 129 -5.28 -7.22 22.96
C ARG A 129 -5.80 -5.97 22.25
N TRP A 130 -5.83 -5.96 20.91
CA TRP A 130 -6.39 -4.83 20.19
C TRP A 130 -7.91 -4.70 20.46
N THR A 131 -8.41 -3.46 20.40
CA THR A 131 -9.83 -3.17 20.56
C THR A 131 -10.32 -2.30 19.39
N ARG A 132 -11.65 -2.25 19.20
CA ARG A 132 -12.27 -1.37 18.19
C ARG A 132 -11.92 0.10 18.41
N GLU A 133 -11.96 0.54 19.65
CA GLU A 133 -11.66 1.92 20.04
C GLU A 133 -10.23 2.31 19.68
N GLN A 134 -9.31 1.34 19.76
CA GLN A 134 -7.90 1.57 19.40
C GLN A 134 -7.72 1.72 17.89
N ILE A 135 -8.38 0.90 17.08
CA ILE A 135 -8.18 0.89 15.61
C ILE A 135 -9.06 1.89 14.87
N ARG A 136 -10.27 2.18 15.39
CA ARG A 136 -11.29 3.02 14.78
C ARG A 136 -10.77 4.40 14.34
N PRO A 137 -10.02 5.17 15.15
CA PRO A 137 -9.54 6.50 14.74
C PRO A 137 -8.62 6.48 13.51
N TYR A 138 -7.90 5.39 13.29
CA TYR A 138 -7.05 5.23 12.11
C TYR A 138 -7.88 4.90 10.86
N MET A 139 -8.92 4.07 11.00
CA MET A 139 -9.84 3.74 9.91
C MET A 139 -10.63 4.97 9.46
N GLU A 140 -11.24 5.69 10.41
CA GLU A 140 -11.99 6.92 10.15
C GLU A 140 -11.11 7.96 9.46
N HIS A 141 -9.87 8.16 9.95
CA HIS A 141 -8.95 9.10 9.33
C HIS A 141 -8.58 8.73 7.87
N ALA A 142 -8.45 7.44 7.56
CA ALA A 142 -8.21 7.00 6.19
C ALA A 142 -9.43 7.27 5.30
N ILE A 143 -10.64 6.98 5.80
CA ILE A 143 -11.91 7.25 5.09
C ILE A 143 -12.08 8.76 4.87
N ASP A 144 -11.89 9.57 5.89
CA ASP A 144 -12.01 11.04 5.80
C ASP A 144 -11.00 11.64 4.82
N SER A 145 -9.79 11.04 4.73
CA SER A 145 -8.74 11.54 3.84
C SER A 145 -9.02 11.19 2.36
N PHE A 146 -9.41 9.96 2.06
CA PHE A 146 -9.58 9.48 0.68
C PHE A 146 -11.01 9.60 0.16
N GLY A 147 -12.01 9.65 1.04
CA GLY A 147 -13.42 9.53 0.68
C GLY A 147 -13.81 8.12 0.26
N PHE A 148 -15.11 7.80 0.28
CA PHE A 148 -15.62 6.46 -0.04
C PHE A 148 -15.33 6.03 -1.49
N ASP A 149 -15.24 6.97 -2.42
CA ASP A 149 -14.96 6.67 -3.83
C ASP A 149 -13.53 6.16 -4.10
N ARG A 150 -12.62 6.38 -3.15
CA ARG A 150 -11.21 5.97 -3.27
C ARG A 150 -10.73 5.08 -2.13
N ILE A 151 -11.67 4.47 -1.40
CA ILE A 151 -11.42 3.43 -0.40
C ILE A 151 -11.93 2.09 -0.93
N MET A 152 -11.14 1.04 -0.72
CA MET A 152 -11.57 -0.34 -0.93
C MET A 152 -11.31 -1.17 0.31
N TYR A 153 -12.23 -2.05 0.67
CA TYR A 153 -12.03 -3.00 1.76
C TYR A 153 -11.11 -4.14 1.31
N GLY A 154 -10.26 -4.63 2.23
CA GLY A 154 -9.47 -5.83 2.06
C GLY A 154 -9.32 -6.60 3.37
N GLY A 155 -9.44 -7.91 3.33
CA GLY A 155 -9.32 -8.78 4.51
C GLY A 155 -7.90 -8.93 5.04
N ASP A 156 -6.89 -8.73 4.17
CA ASP A 156 -5.47 -9.01 4.46
C ASP A 156 -5.22 -10.49 4.84
N TRP A 157 -6.10 -11.37 4.31
CA TRP A 157 -5.93 -12.81 4.50
C TRP A 157 -4.63 -13.23 3.77
N HIS A 158 -3.81 -14.00 4.36
CA HIS A 158 -3.82 -14.73 5.66
C HIS A 158 -3.07 -13.98 6.79
N VAL A 159 -2.48 -12.82 6.51
CA VAL A 159 -1.66 -12.08 7.51
C VAL A 159 -2.52 -11.65 8.70
N MET A 160 -3.79 -11.35 8.48
CA MET A 160 -4.72 -10.96 9.54
C MET A 160 -4.91 -12.04 10.62
N GLU A 161 -4.64 -13.32 10.33
CA GLU A 161 -4.73 -14.41 11.31
C GLU A 161 -3.74 -14.28 12.48
N LEU A 162 -2.73 -13.43 12.34
CA LEU A 162 -1.85 -13.03 13.46
C LEU A 162 -2.63 -12.33 14.59
N ALA A 163 -3.74 -11.67 14.26
CA ALA A 163 -4.50 -10.83 15.17
C ALA A 163 -5.95 -11.29 15.42
N GLY A 164 -6.35 -12.45 14.88
CA GLY A 164 -7.68 -13.04 15.06
C GLY A 164 -8.16 -13.85 13.88
N THR A 165 -9.38 -14.36 13.95
CA THR A 165 -10.01 -15.07 12.83
C THR A 165 -10.69 -14.09 11.87
N TYR A 166 -10.80 -14.48 10.59
CA TYR A 166 -11.43 -13.62 9.58
C TYR A 166 -12.85 -13.19 9.94
N PRO A 167 -13.77 -14.08 10.41
CA PRO A 167 -15.11 -13.68 10.83
C PRO A 167 -15.08 -12.65 11.96
N ALA A 168 -14.32 -12.89 13.03
CA ALA A 168 -14.25 -11.97 14.16
C ALA A 168 -13.75 -10.57 13.75
N ILE A 169 -12.71 -10.53 12.91
CA ILE A 169 -12.18 -9.25 12.42
C ILE A 169 -13.16 -8.55 11.49
N LEU A 170 -13.93 -9.29 10.68
CA LEU A 170 -14.95 -8.72 9.81
C LEU A 170 -16.13 -8.15 10.61
N GLU A 171 -16.65 -8.90 11.55
CA GLU A 171 -17.72 -8.46 12.46
C GLU A 171 -17.32 -7.21 13.24
N ASP A 172 -16.09 -7.21 13.76
CA ASP A 172 -15.55 -6.08 14.50
C ASP A 172 -15.25 -4.84 13.63
N LYS A 173 -15.02 -5.00 12.33
CA LYS A 173 -14.72 -3.86 11.43
C LYS A 173 -15.93 -3.30 10.69
N VAL A 174 -16.91 -4.14 10.35
CA VAL A 174 -17.94 -3.80 9.37
C VAL A 174 -19.33 -3.66 10.01
N VAL A 175 -19.62 -4.39 11.07
CA VAL A 175 -20.92 -4.38 11.74
C VAL A 175 -20.82 -3.57 13.03
N GLY A 176 -20.58 -2.27 12.92
CA GLY A 176 -20.82 -1.32 13.99
C GLY A 176 -22.19 -0.70 13.77
N GLU A 177 -23.13 -0.93 14.71
CA GLU A 177 -24.36 -0.17 14.84
C GLU A 177 -24.10 1.33 14.99
#